data_5dcbeaf2a768ea0a92ad94aa552b4add
#
_entry.id   5dcbeaf2a768ea0a92ad94aa552b4add
#
_cell.length_a   1.000
_cell.length_b   1.000
_cell.length_c   1.000
_cell.angle_alpha   90.00
_cell.angle_beta   90.00
_cell.angle_gamma   90.00
#
_symmetry.space_group_name_H-M   'P 1'
#
loop_
_entity.id
_entity.type
_entity.pdbx_description
1 polymer ?
#
loop_
_entity_poly.entity_id
_entity_poly.type
_entity_poly.pdbx_seq_one_letter_code
_entity_poly.pdbx_strand_id
1 'polypeptide(L)'
;MDTNPTNPASTSPSAPAPGLLHDLGFEPFQIWAALLSALVWLLLCGGAVLLSPSAYAQTSPVGESGVLQAYVQTLLHDQALLQSDNSKSSAPWRVEVVLGQLDPRLKLAPCDKIKAYVPAGMRLWGNTRVGLRCEQGAVRWNVYWPVAVKVWGQALVVVGPLRPGAPLAMEDLRMAEVDLASHASPAVLRAEDVVGRTVVRQLSAGQSLRQEDVKVRRWFAAGDPVRLTVKGRGFSVASEGTALTAGDEGQCAKIRLDGGRVVCGEPVGARQVEILL
;
A
#
# COMPACT_ATOMS: atom_id res chain seq x y z
N MET A 1 24.17 -35.16 48.11
CA MET A 1 23.57 -36.34 47.50
C MET A 1 23.35 -35.99 46.05
N ASP A 2 24.46 -36.06 45.24
CA ASP A 2 24.81 -37.21 44.40
C ASP A 2 23.70 -37.51 43.41
N THR A 3 23.85 -37.47 42.10
CA THR A 3 24.95 -37.93 41.25
C THR A 3 24.71 -37.47 39.80
N ASN A 4 25.77 -37.03 39.16
CA ASN A 4 25.94 -37.06 37.71
C ASN A 4 26.27 -38.51 37.29
N PRO A 5 25.91 -39.02 36.12
CA PRO A 5 26.98 -39.33 35.20
C PRO A 5 26.70 -39.20 33.69
N THR A 6 27.75 -38.84 33.01
CA THR A 6 28.50 -39.50 31.93
C THR A 6 27.99 -39.41 30.51
N ASN A 7 28.80 -38.74 29.76
CA ASN A 7 29.01 -38.76 28.32
C ASN A 7 29.68 -40.08 27.85
N PRO A 8 29.42 -40.62 26.71
CA PRO A 8 30.46 -41.36 25.96
C PRO A 8 30.68 -40.83 24.52
N ALA A 9 31.90 -40.42 24.30
CA ALA A 9 32.88 -40.97 23.34
C ALA A 9 32.54 -40.93 21.85
N SER A 10 33.31 -40.13 21.19
CA SER A 10 33.70 -40.08 19.78
C SER A 10 34.27 -41.44 19.30
N THR A 11 33.83 -41.88 18.15
CA THR A 11 34.54 -42.88 17.34
C THR A 11 34.75 -42.37 15.92
N SER A 12 36.02 -42.15 15.60
CA SER A 12 36.53 -41.95 14.24
C SER A 12 36.63 -43.28 13.53
N PRO A 13 36.35 -43.37 12.23
CA PRO A 13 36.78 -44.52 11.44
C PRO A 13 38.13 -44.24 10.77
N SER A 14 38.97 -45.21 10.93
CA SER A 14 40.31 -45.44 10.40
C SER A 14 40.36 -45.54 8.89
N ALA A 15 41.49 -45.09 8.33
CA ALA A 15 41.91 -45.25 6.94
C ALA A 15 42.24 -46.71 6.58
N PRO A 16 41.99 -47.17 5.34
CA PRO A 16 42.56 -48.38 4.84
C PRO A 16 43.89 -48.15 4.11
N ALA A 17 44.81 -49.10 4.30
CA ALA A 17 46.15 -49.19 3.76
C ALA A 17 46.21 -49.52 2.25
N PRO A 18 47.38 -49.31 1.59
CA PRO A 18 47.57 -49.54 0.18
C PRO A 18 47.89 -50.97 -0.17
N GLY A 19 47.32 -51.48 -1.24
CA GLY A 19 47.62 -52.83 -1.70
C GLY A 19 47.25 -53.09 -3.14
N LEU A 20 48.28 -53.34 -3.92
CA LEU A 20 48.36 -54.16 -5.13
C LEU A 20 47.83 -53.62 -6.46
N LEU A 21 48.78 -53.06 -7.21
CA LEU A 21 48.82 -53.11 -8.67
C LEU A 21 48.95 -54.53 -9.14
N HIS A 22 48.02 -55.05 -9.89
CA HIS A 22 48.19 -56.24 -10.70
C HIS A 22 47.55 -56.00 -12.09
N ASP A 23 48.42 -56.04 -13.07
CA ASP A 23 48.27 -56.43 -14.50
C ASP A 23 46.88 -56.11 -15.16
N LEU A 24 46.84 -55.10 -15.95
CA LEU A 24 45.92 -55.01 -17.07
C LEU A 24 46.72 -55.01 -18.38
N GLY A 25 46.74 -56.16 -19.01
CA GLY A 25 47.24 -56.33 -20.33
C GLY A 25 46.45 -55.47 -21.32
N PHE A 26 47.11 -54.46 -21.85
CA PHE A 26 46.55 -53.64 -22.92
C PHE A 26 46.75 -54.39 -24.27
N GLU A 27 45.65 -54.96 -24.76
CA GLU A 27 45.54 -55.40 -26.13
C GLU A 27 45.59 -54.19 -27.09
N PRO A 28 46.47 -54.15 -28.08
CA PRO A 28 46.63 -53.04 -29.01
C PRO A 28 45.38 -52.78 -29.87
N PHE A 29 44.44 -53.65 -29.90
CA PHE A 29 43.18 -53.55 -30.66
C PHE A 29 42.18 -52.54 -30.02
N GLN A 30 42.23 -52.37 -28.72
CA GLN A 30 41.33 -51.42 -27.99
C GLN A 30 41.70 -49.96 -28.22
N ILE A 31 42.94 -49.63 -28.48
CA ILE A 31 43.43 -48.27 -28.69
C ILE A 31 42.91 -47.69 -30.01
N TRP A 32 42.84 -48.53 -31.04
CA TRP A 32 42.31 -48.13 -32.36
C TRP A 32 40.80 -47.86 -32.35
N ALA A 33 40.02 -48.62 -31.59
CA ALA A 33 38.59 -48.42 -31.43
C ALA A 33 38.28 -47.14 -30.65
N ALA A 34 39.09 -46.81 -29.62
CA ALA A 34 38.94 -45.59 -28.85
C ALA A 34 39.28 -44.31 -29.66
N LEU A 35 40.31 -44.38 -30.52
CA LEU A 35 40.71 -43.26 -31.38
C LEU A 35 39.69 -43.00 -32.50
N LEU A 36 39.08 -44.02 -33.08
CA LEU A 36 38.01 -43.87 -34.08
C LEU A 36 36.73 -43.32 -33.47
N SER A 37 36.36 -43.73 -32.26
CA SER A 37 35.18 -43.16 -31.58
C SER A 37 35.35 -41.70 -31.18
N ALA A 38 36.55 -41.29 -30.76
CA ALA A 38 36.87 -39.92 -30.44
C ALA A 38 36.82 -38.98 -31.70
N LEU A 39 37.28 -39.51 -32.85
CA LEU A 39 37.22 -38.78 -34.10
C LEU A 39 35.81 -38.57 -34.64
N VAL A 40 34.92 -39.59 -34.49
CA VAL A 40 33.52 -39.52 -34.84
C VAL A 40 32.78 -38.54 -33.93
N TRP A 41 33.10 -38.51 -32.61
CA TRP A 41 32.52 -37.52 -31.68
C TRP A 41 32.98 -36.08 -31.97
N LEU A 42 34.23 -35.90 -32.37
CA LEU A 42 34.75 -34.59 -32.74
C LEU A 42 34.09 -34.07 -34.04
N LEU A 43 33.84 -34.92 -35.03
CA LEU A 43 33.12 -34.56 -36.24
C LEU A 43 31.63 -34.29 -36.02
N LEU A 44 30.98 -35.01 -35.09
CA LEU A 44 29.59 -34.77 -34.72
C LEU A 44 29.38 -33.50 -33.85
N CYS A 45 30.32 -33.20 -32.95
CA CYS A 45 30.28 -31.95 -32.16
C CYS A 45 30.72 -30.72 -32.95
N GLY A 46 31.65 -30.88 -33.92
CA GLY A 46 32.11 -29.78 -34.79
C GLY A 46 31.05 -29.29 -35.79
N GLY A 47 30.11 -30.15 -36.20
CA GLY A 47 29.01 -29.83 -37.09
C GLY A 47 27.85 -29.05 -36.46
N ALA A 48 27.72 -29.12 -35.12
CA ALA A 48 26.62 -28.44 -34.39
C ALA A 48 26.84 -26.97 -34.07
N VAL A 49 28.05 -26.43 -34.29
CA VAL A 49 28.42 -25.04 -33.97
C VAL A 49 28.01 -24.04 -35.07
N LEU A 50 27.67 -24.50 -36.26
CA LEU A 50 27.33 -23.62 -37.40
C LEU A 50 25.80 -23.39 -37.58
N LEU A 51 24.95 -23.98 -36.76
CA LEU A 51 23.51 -23.76 -36.74
C LEU A 51 23.06 -23.13 -35.43
N SER A 52 23.82 -22.19 -34.90
CA SER A 52 23.29 -21.29 -33.86
C SER A 52 22.22 -20.43 -34.53
N PRO A 53 20.91 -20.60 -34.19
CA PRO A 53 19.95 -19.60 -34.59
C PRO A 53 20.43 -18.30 -33.96
N SER A 54 20.72 -17.28 -34.76
CA SER A 54 20.92 -15.92 -34.30
C SER A 54 19.70 -15.61 -33.43
N ALA A 55 19.89 -15.63 -32.12
CA ALA A 55 18.94 -15.05 -31.19
C ALA A 55 18.89 -13.58 -31.57
N TYR A 56 17.95 -13.22 -32.42
CA TYR A 56 17.52 -11.85 -32.56
C TYR A 56 17.06 -11.47 -31.18
N ALA A 57 17.93 -10.76 -30.46
CA ALA A 57 17.52 -10.01 -29.29
C ALA A 57 16.39 -9.12 -29.80
N GLN A 58 15.17 -9.52 -29.52
CA GLN A 58 14.01 -8.65 -29.63
C GLN A 58 14.28 -7.53 -28.62
N THR A 59 14.93 -6.48 -29.10
CA THR A 59 14.88 -5.18 -28.46
C THR A 59 13.41 -4.76 -28.54
N SER A 60 12.63 -5.24 -27.55
CA SER A 60 11.32 -4.68 -27.29
C SER A 60 11.53 -3.17 -27.17
N PRO A 61 10.65 -2.34 -27.72
CA PRO A 61 10.72 -0.89 -27.56
C PRO A 61 10.33 -0.51 -26.13
N VAL A 62 11.08 -1.02 -25.15
CA VAL A 62 10.92 -0.76 -23.71
C VAL A 62 11.59 0.56 -23.31
N GLY A 63 12.41 1.15 -24.20
CA GLY A 63 13.22 2.31 -23.85
C GLY A 63 12.42 3.56 -23.48
N GLU A 64 11.39 3.92 -24.24
CA GLU A 64 10.65 5.17 -24.01
C GLU A 64 9.54 5.02 -22.97
N SER A 65 8.82 3.90 -22.98
CA SER A 65 7.75 3.64 -22.00
C SER A 65 8.29 3.46 -20.58
N GLY A 66 9.47 2.81 -20.41
CA GLY A 66 10.08 2.60 -19.11
C GLY A 66 10.61 3.89 -18.46
N VAL A 67 11.20 4.79 -19.24
CA VAL A 67 11.67 6.09 -18.75
C VAL A 67 10.51 6.98 -18.33
N LEU A 68 9.44 7.02 -19.12
CA LEU A 68 8.22 7.75 -18.78
C LEU A 68 7.57 7.18 -17.53
N GLN A 69 7.52 5.85 -17.40
CA GLN A 69 6.99 5.18 -16.22
C GLN A 69 7.77 5.54 -14.96
N ALA A 70 9.10 5.47 -15.00
CA ALA A 70 9.96 5.84 -13.87
C ALA A 70 9.80 7.32 -13.50
N TYR A 71 9.75 8.22 -14.49
CA TYR A 71 9.52 9.65 -14.25
C TYR A 71 8.18 9.93 -13.58
N VAL A 72 7.10 9.36 -14.10
CA VAL A 72 5.75 9.50 -13.52
C VAL A 72 5.71 8.92 -12.11
N GLN A 73 6.34 7.78 -11.89
CA GLN A 73 6.38 7.14 -10.58
C GLN A 73 7.10 8.01 -9.53
N THR A 74 8.24 8.61 -9.89
CA THR A 74 8.99 9.52 -9.01
C THR A 74 8.16 10.76 -8.65
N LEU A 75 7.57 11.43 -9.65
CA LEU A 75 6.74 12.62 -9.42
C LEU A 75 5.54 12.33 -8.50
N LEU A 76 4.89 11.18 -8.71
CA LEU A 76 3.72 10.80 -7.91
C LEU A 76 4.10 10.42 -6.49
N HIS A 77 5.25 9.77 -6.32
CA HIS A 77 5.76 9.44 -5.00
C HIS A 77 5.99 10.71 -4.16
N ASP A 78 6.69 11.69 -4.71
CA ASP A 78 6.97 12.96 -4.03
C ASP A 78 5.69 13.73 -3.70
N GLN A 79 4.74 13.80 -4.64
CA GLN A 79 3.46 14.48 -4.41
C GLN A 79 2.58 13.74 -3.39
N ALA A 80 2.58 12.42 -3.38
CA ALA A 80 1.83 11.64 -2.40
C ALA A 80 2.42 11.79 -0.99
N LEU A 81 3.74 11.86 -0.85
CA LEU A 81 4.40 12.16 0.42
C LEU A 81 4.00 13.55 0.94
N LEU A 82 4.00 14.58 0.10
CA LEU A 82 3.57 15.93 0.48
C LEU A 82 2.10 15.99 0.94
N GLN A 83 1.23 15.16 0.37
CA GLN A 83 -0.17 15.04 0.81
C GLN A 83 -0.31 14.27 2.12
N SER A 84 0.61 13.34 2.41
CA SER A 84 0.60 12.53 3.64
C SER A 84 1.07 13.32 4.87
N ASP A 85 1.99 14.27 4.71
CA ASP A 85 2.52 15.09 5.82
C ASP A 85 1.47 15.97 6.51
N ASN A 86 0.33 16.19 5.87
CA ASN A 86 -0.77 16.99 6.41
C ASN A 86 -1.69 16.21 7.37
N SER A 87 -1.43 14.94 7.61
CA SER A 87 -2.18 14.13 8.56
C SER A 87 -1.48 14.12 9.92
N LYS A 88 -2.25 14.28 11.00
CA LYS A 88 -1.82 14.31 12.40
C LYS A 88 -1.23 12.95 12.91
N SER A 89 -0.62 12.15 12.04
CA SER A 89 -0.01 10.86 12.39
C SER A 89 1.46 11.03 12.71
N SER A 90 1.87 10.58 13.89
CA SER A 90 3.26 10.62 14.37
C SER A 90 4.17 9.56 13.76
N ALA A 91 3.65 8.65 12.94
CA ALA A 91 4.40 7.56 12.34
C ALA A 91 4.68 7.82 10.86
N PRO A 92 5.89 7.48 10.36
CA PRO A 92 6.21 7.64 8.95
C PRO A 92 5.33 6.73 8.10
N TRP A 93 4.67 7.29 7.10
CA TRP A 93 3.91 6.53 6.12
C TRP A 93 4.82 6.11 4.97
N ARG A 94 4.60 4.91 4.47
CA ARG A 94 5.28 4.39 3.29
C ARG A 94 4.32 4.46 2.10
N VAL A 95 4.70 5.21 1.09
CA VAL A 95 3.91 5.36 -0.14
C VAL A 95 4.44 4.43 -1.22
N GLU A 96 3.54 3.70 -1.86
CA GLU A 96 3.82 2.82 -2.99
C GLU A 96 2.91 3.24 -4.15
N VAL A 97 3.51 3.59 -5.28
CA VAL A 97 2.78 3.97 -6.49
C VAL A 97 2.87 2.84 -7.52
N VAL A 98 1.73 2.29 -7.89
CA VAL A 98 1.61 1.25 -8.91
C VAL A 98 0.95 1.84 -10.13
N LEU A 99 1.66 1.87 -11.25
CA LEU A 99 1.11 2.32 -12.53
C LEU A 99 0.31 1.18 -13.15
N GLY A 100 -0.91 1.47 -13.56
CA GLY A 100 -1.74 0.57 -14.33
C GLY A 100 -1.28 0.50 -15.79
N GLN A 101 -2.00 -0.23 -16.60
CA GLN A 101 -1.74 -0.32 -18.03
C GLN A 101 -2.55 0.75 -18.79
N LEU A 102 -1.92 1.41 -19.74
CA LEU A 102 -2.63 2.21 -20.74
C LEU A 102 -3.37 1.27 -21.70
N ASP A 103 -4.50 1.74 -22.24
CA ASP A 103 -5.23 0.98 -23.27
C ASP A 103 -4.28 0.70 -24.44
N PRO A 104 -4.01 -0.57 -24.79
CA PRO A 104 -3.12 -0.92 -25.90
C PRO A 104 -3.65 -0.47 -27.27
N ARG A 105 -4.92 -0.08 -27.36
CA ARG A 105 -5.49 0.51 -28.59
C ARG A 105 -5.13 1.98 -28.76
N LEU A 106 -4.60 2.61 -27.71
CA LEU A 106 -4.24 4.02 -27.72
C LEU A 106 -2.96 4.22 -28.54
N LYS A 107 -3.09 4.82 -29.71
CA LYS A 107 -1.97 5.21 -30.56
C LYS A 107 -1.65 6.67 -30.30
N LEU A 108 -0.63 6.94 -29.49
CA LEU A 108 -0.17 8.30 -29.24
C LEU A 108 0.83 8.71 -30.31
N ALA A 109 0.71 9.94 -30.79
CA ALA A 109 1.73 10.53 -31.67
C ALA A 109 3.03 10.77 -30.88
N PRO A 110 4.21 10.73 -31.54
CA PRO A 110 5.47 11.08 -30.90
C PRO A 110 5.42 12.46 -30.24
N CYS A 111 6.05 12.57 -29.07
CA CYS A 111 6.04 13.78 -28.28
C CYS A 111 7.40 14.04 -27.64
N ASP A 112 7.98 15.21 -27.89
CA ASP A 112 9.31 15.59 -27.39
C ASP A 112 9.27 16.00 -25.93
N LYS A 113 8.11 16.51 -25.44
CA LYS A 113 7.94 16.94 -24.05
C LYS A 113 6.59 16.55 -23.50
N ILE A 114 6.60 15.53 -22.64
CA ILE A 114 5.41 15.06 -21.91
C ILE A 114 5.42 15.69 -20.53
N LYS A 115 4.25 16.22 -20.12
CA LYS A 115 4.02 16.73 -18.77
C LYS A 115 2.96 15.87 -18.07
N ALA A 116 3.35 15.30 -16.92
CA ALA A 116 2.43 14.66 -16.00
C ALA A 116 1.78 15.71 -15.10
N TYR A 117 0.50 15.53 -14.77
CA TYR A 117 -0.23 16.38 -13.85
C TYR A 117 -1.32 15.59 -13.13
N VAL A 118 -1.68 16.05 -11.93
CA VAL A 118 -2.84 15.54 -11.19
C VAL A 118 -4.05 16.38 -11.60
N PRO A 119 -5.14 15.76 -12.11
CA PRO A 119 -6.34 16.50 -12.47
C PRO A 119 -6.93 17.24 -11.27
N ALA A 120 -7.49 18.41 -11.49
CA ALA A 120 -8.10 19.22 -10.44
C ALA A 120 -9.19 18.43 -9.69
N GLY A 121 -9.20 18.53 -8.36
CA GLY A 121 -10.14 17.82 -7.51
C GLY A 121 -9.83 16.33 -7.27
N MET A 122 -8.79 15.77 -7.91
CA MET A 122 -8.33 14.41 -7.62
C MET A 122 -7.26 14.40 -6.54
N ARG A 123 -7.27 13.33 -5.74
CA ARG A 123 -6.26 13.08 -4.72
C ARG A 123 -5.39 11.89 -5.16
N LEU A 124 -4.11 11.92 -4.82
CA LEU A 124 -3.19 10.80 -4.99
C LEU A 124 -3.36 9.81 -3.82
N TRP A 125 -4.49 9.12 -3.82
CA TRP A 125 -4.92 8.23 -2.75
C TRP A 125 -5.78 7.09 -3.29
N GLY A 126 -5.36 5.85 -3.08
CA GLY A 126 -6.05 4.67 -3.63
C GLY A 126 -6.01 4.62 -5.15
N ASN A 127 -7.06 4.08 -5.74
CA ASN A 127 -7.20 4.03 -7.20
C ASN A 127 -7.56 5.41 -7.75
N THR A 128 -6.67 5.97 -8.55
CA THR A 128 -6.80 7.29 -9.15
C THR A 128 -6.24 7.31 -10.58
N ARG A 129 -6.12 8.47 -11.16
CA ARG A 129 -5.54 8.64 -12.50
C ARG A 129 -4.69 9.89 -12.57
N VAL A 130 -3.63 9.83 -13.37
CA VAL A 130 -2.75 10.95 -13.68
C VAL A 130 -2.96 11.36 -15.12
N GLY A 131 -3.02 12.65 -15.38
CA GLY A 131 -3.04 13.19 -16.73
C GLY A 131 -1.62 13.25 -17.29
N LEU A 132 -1.46 12.81 -18.53
CA LEU A 132 -0.25 13.00 -19.34
C LEU A 132 -0.60 13.87 -20.53
N ARG A 133 0.09 14.97 -20.70
CA ARG A 133 -0.14 15.92 -21.79
C ARG A 133 1.13 16.12 -22.60
N CYS A 134 1.01 16.02 -23.92
CA CYS A 134 2.07 16.44 -24.82
C CYS A 134 2.11 17.97 -24.92
N GLU A 135 3.19 18.58 -24.45
CA GLU A 135 3.42 20.03 -24.57
C GLU A 135 4.14 20.41 -25.88
N GLN A 136 5.05 19.54 -26.35
CA GLN A 136 5.83 19.74 -27.57
C GLN A 136 5.79 18.47 -28.41
N GLY A 137 5.31 18.56 -29.63
CA GLY A 137 5.17 17.47 -30.58
C GLY A 137 4.29 17.89 -31.77
N ALA A 138 4.29 17.11 -32.83
CA ALA A 138 3.50 17.36 -34.05
C ALA A 138 1.99 17.35 -33.76
N VAL A 139 1.55 16.53 -32.83
CA VAL A 139 0.14 16.44 -32.40
C VAL A 139 0.10 16.58 -30.88
N ARG A 140 -0.68 17.54 -30.40
CA ARG A 140 -0.93 17.66 -28.96
C ARG A 140 -2.00 16.67 -28.54
N TRP A 141 -1.69 15.84 -27.55
CA TRP A 141 -2.61 14.88 -26.98
C TRP A 141 -2.65 15.00 -25.45
N ASN A 142 -3.74 14.54 -24.85
CA ASN A 142 -3.92 14.46 -23.42
C ASN A 142 -4.59 13.13 -23.08
N VAL A 143 -4.00 12.33 -22.21
CA VAL A 143 -4.49 11.00 -21.82
C VAL A 143 -4.43 10.86 -20.32
N TYR A 144 -5.25 9.96 -19.78
CA TYR A 144 -5.24 9.63 -18.37
C TYR A 144 -4.65 8.24 -18.16
N TRP A 145 -3.66 8.17 -17.29
CA TRP A 145 -3.05 6.91 -16.89
C TRP A 145 -3.63 6.47 -15.55
N PRO A 146 -4.21 5.26 -15.44
CA PRO A 146 -4.69 4.72 -14.17
C PRO A 146 -3.50 4.42 -13.26
N VAL A 147 -3.59 4.82 -12.00
CA VAL A 147 -2.57 4.58 -10.99
C VAL A 147 -3.24 4.13 -9.69
N ALA A 148 -2.58 3.25 -8.94
CA ALA A 148 -2.96 2.89 -7.59
C ALA A 148 -1.89 3.43 -6.62
N VAL A 149 -2.29 4.34 -5.73
CA VAL A 149 -1.44 4.89 -4.68
C VAL A 149 -1.81 4.19 -3.39
N LYS A 150 -0.93 3.30 -2.90
CA LYS A 150 -1.07 2.64 -1.60
C LYS A 150 -0.31 3.43 -0.56
N VAL A 151 -0.91 3.64 0.57
CA VAL A 151 -0.33 4.37 1.70
C VAL A 151 -0.32 3.46 2.91
N TRP A 152 0.85 2.90 3.19
CA TRP A 152 1.04 1.98 4.31
C TRP A 152 1.30 2.77 5.59
N GLY A 153 0.54 2.46 6.63
CA GLY A 153 0.67 3.08 7.93
C GLY A 153 0.01 2.27 9.02
N GLN A 154 0.29 2.63 10.27
CA GLN A 154 -0.29 1.99 11.44
C GLN A 154 -1.75 2.41 11.61
N ALA A 155 -2.64 1.43 11.68
CA ALA A 155 -4.05 1.64 11.99
C ALA A 155 -4.62 0.46 12.79
N LEU A 156 -5.82 0.64 13.33
CA LEU A 156 -6.50 -0.41 14.07
C LEU A 156 -7.04 -1.46 13.12
N VAL A 157 -6.80 -2.72 13.48
CA VAL A 157 -7.40 -3.89 12.86
C VAL A 157 -8.13 -4.72 13.91
N VAL A 158 -9.20 -5.41 13.51
CA VAL A 158 -9.94 -6.30 14.41
C VAL A 158 -9.19 -7.61 14.61
N VAL A 159 -9.14 -8.09 15.85
CA VAL A 159 -8.47 -9.34 16.23
C VAL A 159 -9.31 -10.55 15.83
N GLY A 160 -10.60 -10.49 16.07
CA GLY A 160 -11.57 -11.55 15.79
C GLY A 160 -12.76 -11.07 14.96
N PRO A 161 -13.62 -11.99 14.50
CA PRO A 161 -14.81 -11.60 13.74
C PRO A 161 -15.81 -10.88 14.66
N LEU A 162 -16.28 -9.71 14.22
CA LEU A 162 -17.29 -8.91 14.93
C LEU A 162 -18.63 -8.91 14.17
N ARG A 163 -19.72 -9.03 14.89
CA ARG A 163 -21.08 -8.98 14.32
C ARG A 163 -21.66 -7.56 14.41
N PRO A 164 -22.55 -7.19 13.49
CA PRO A 164 -23.31 -5.95 13.62
C PRO A 164 -24.05 -5.89 14.96
N GLY A 165 -24.05 -4.71 15.59
CA GLY A 165 -24.66 -4.50 16.90
C GLY A 165 -23.76 -4.79 18.10
N ALA A 166 -22.59 -5.42 17.91
CA ALA A 166 -21.64 -5.66 18.99
C ALA A 166 -20.99 -4.34 19.44
N PRO A 167 -20.81 -4.11 20.75
CA PRO A 167 -19.98 -3.04 21.25
C PRO A 167 -18.52 -3.37 21.00
N LEU A 168 -17.73 -2.40 20.58
CA LEU A 168 -16.31 -2.55 20.31
C LEU A 168 -15.51 -2.38 21.59
N ALA A 169 -14.77 -3.42 21.99
CA ALA A 169 -13.91 -3.42 23.17
C ALA A 169 -12.43 -3.22 22.79
N MET A 170 -11.58 -2.87 23.75
CA MET A 170 -10.14 -2.69 23.52
C MET A 170 -9.45 -3.99 23.07
N GLU A 171 -9.88 -5.11 23.63
CA GLU A 171 -9.37 -6.45 23.31
C GLU A 171 -9.70 -6.91 21.89
N ASP A 172 -10.71 -6.32 21.26
CA ASP A 172 -11.07 -6.59 19.86
C ASP A 172 -10.13 -5.93 18.86
N LEU A 173 -9.22 -5.05 19.32
CA LEU A 173 -8.41 -4.17 18.50
C LEU A 173 -6.92 -4.43 18.70
N ARG A 174 -6.17 -4.29 17.62
CA ARG A 174 -4.71 -4.21 17.65
C ARG A 174 -4.19 -3.26 16.58
N MET A 175 -3.02 -2.69 16.79
CA MET A 175 -2.33 -1.90 15.76
C MET A 175 -1.66 -2.84 14.75
N ALA A 176 -1.79 -2.51 13.47
CA ALA A 176 -1.08 -3.20 12.39
C ALA A 176 -0.80 -2.24 11.22
N GLU A 177 0.21 -2.54 10.44
CA GLU A 177 0.47 -1.84 9.18
C GLU A 177 -0.57 -2.28 8.15
N VAL A 178 -1.30 -1.31 7.61
CA VAL A 178 -2.34 -1.53 6.58
C VAL A 178 -2.25 -0.48 5.50
N ASP A 179 -2.81 -0.77 4.34
CA ASP A 179 -3.00 0.23 3.30
C ASP A 179 -4.17 1.15 3.70
N LEU A 180 -3.82 2.36 4.15
CA LEU A 180 -4.77 3.40 4.55
C LEU A 180 -5.64 3.86 3.37
N ALA A 181 -5.12 3.75 2.15
CA ALA A 181 -5.76 4.21 0.92
C ALA A 181 -6.64 3.15 0.25
N SER A 182 -6.71 1.94 0.79
CA SER A 182 -7.48 0.82 0.20
C SER A 182 -8.99 1.05 0.13
N HIS A 183 -9.53 1.98 0.95
CA HIS A 183 -10.95 2.31 1.03
C HIS A 183 -11.17 3.82 1.05
N ALA A 184 -12.34 4.26 0.61
CA ALA A 184 -12.73 5.67 0.64
C ALA A 184 -12.89 6.20 2.07
N SER A 185 -13.43 5.36 2.97
CA SER A 185 -13.58 5.70 4.39
C SER A 185 -12.23 5.65 5.11
N PRO A 186 -11.86 6.67 5.89
CA PRO A 186 -10.61 6.73 6.62
C PRO A 186 -10.45 5.57 7.60
N ALA A 187 -9.21 5.06 7.72
CA ALA A 187 -8.87 4.09 8.77
C ALA A 187 -8.87 4.76 10.15
N VAL A 188 -9.25 4.00 11.16
CA VAL A 188 -9.19 4.46 12.54
C VAL A 188 -7.79 4.26 13.08
N LEU A 189 -7.18 5.34 13.59
CA LEU A 189 -5.79 5.33 14.06
C LEU A 189 -5.68 5.19 15.58
N ARG A 190 -6.73 5.53 16.35
CA ARG A 190 -6.70 5.55 17.80
C ARG A 190 -7.89 4.80 18.38
N ALA A 191 -7.63 3.95 19.36
CA ALA A 191 -8.67 3.11 19.98
C ALA A 191 -9.68 3.94 20.80
N GLU A 192 -9.22 5.03 21.44
CA GLU A 192 -10.07 5.92 22.24
C GLU A 192 -11.20 6.56 21.43
N ASP A 193 -11.02 6.68 20.11
CA ASP A 193 -12.04 7.28 19.24
C ASP A 193 -13.22 6.31 18.98
N VAL A 194 -13.04 5.01 19.19
CA VAL A 194 -14.01 3.98 18.76
C VAL A 194 -14.40 2.97 19.82
N VAL A 195 -13.63 2.78 20.88
CA VAL A 195 -13.99 1.88 21.99
C VAL A 195 -15.33 2.30 22.60
N GLY A 196 -16.21 1.34 22.83
CA GLY A 196 -17.58 1.53 23.31
C GLY A 196 -18.60 1.88 22.22
N ARG A 197 -18.17 2.12 20.97
CA ARG A 197 -19.09 2.31 19.84
C ARG A 197 -19.62 0.99 19.34
N THR A 198 -20.76 1.02 18.68
CA THR A 198 -21.41 -0.15 18.11
C THR A 198 -20.95 -0.38 16.68
N VAL A 199 -20.56 -1.60 16.35
CA VAL A 199 -20.23 -2.04 15.00
C VAL A 199 -21.50 -2.05 14.14
N VAL A 200 -21.44 -1.49 12.92
CA VAL A 200 -22.62 -1.38 12.04
C VAL A 200 -22.68 -2.48 10.98
N ARG A 201 -21.58 -3.11 10.66
CA ARG A 201 -21.49 -4.22 9.70
C ARG A 201 -20.58 -5.33 10.21
N GLN A 202 -20.66 -6.51 9.62
CA GLN A 202 -19.77 -7.61 9.96
C GLN A 202 -18.33 -7.27 9.60
N LEU A 203 -17.41 -7.52 10.53
CA LEU A 203 -15.96 -7.35 10.33
C LEU A 203 -15.28 -8.70 10.48
N SER A 204 -14.27 -8.93 9.66
CA SER A 204 -13.44 -10.13 9.68
C SER A 204 -12.15 -9.92 10.45
N ALA A 205 -11.60 -10.97 11.04
CA ALA A 205 -10.30 -10.93 11.71
C ALA A 205 -9.21 -10.38 10.76
N GLY A 206 -8.38 -9.47 11.26
CA GLY A 206 -7.33 -8.79 10.48
C GLY A 206 -7.82 -7.66 9.58
N GLN A 207 -9.13 -7.42 9.50
CA GLN A 207 -9.68 -6.31 8.72
C GLN A 207 -9.35 -4.97 9.39
N SER A 208 -8.90 -4.00 8.60
CA SER A 208 -8.69 -2.61 9.06
C SER A 208 -10.02 -1.98 9.42
N LEU A 209 -10.10 -1.44 10.63
CA LEU A 209 -11.28 -0.72 11.11
C LEU A 209 -11.37 0.65 10.44
N ARG A 210 -12.54 0.95 9.86
CA ARG A 210 -12.83 2.22 9.20
C ARG A 210 -13.86 3.02 9.98
N GLN A 211 -13.89 4.32 9.78
CA GLN A 211 -14.87 5.17 10.47
C GLN A 211 -16.32 4.77 10.17
N GLU A 212 -16.61 4.30 8.96
CA GLU A 212 -17.93 3.81 8.55
C GLU A 212 -18.35 2.47 9.20
N ASP A 213 -17.41 1.74 9.80
CA ASP A 213 -17.67 0.45 10.43
C ASP A 213 -18.32 0.57 11.80
N VAL A 214 -18.26 1.75 12.38
CA VAL A 214 -18.79 2.05 13.71
C VAL A 214 -19.88 3.12 13.65
N LYS A 215 -20.84 2.99 14.55
CA LYS A 215 -21.92 3.97 14.65
C LYS A 215 -21.36 5.35 15.00
N VAL A 216 -21.81 6.38 14.28
CA VAL A 216 -21.43 7.77 14.55
C VAL A 216 -21.84 8.13 15.98
N ARG A 217 -20.94 8.81 16.72
CA ARG A 217 -21.25 9.28 18.07
C ARG A 217 -22.20 10.46 17.99
N ARG A 218 -23.29 10.37 18.75
CA ARG A 218 -24.21 11.50 18.93
C ARG A 218 -23.92 12.19 20.25
N TRP A 219 -23.57 13.47 20.20
CA TRP A 219 -23.23 14.26 21.36
C TRP A 219 -24.43 14.95 22.02
N PHE A 220 -25.48 15.26 21.23
CA PHE A 220 -26.72 15.88 21.70
C PHE A 220 -27.84 15.67 20.65
N ALA A 221 -29.09 15.82 21.09
CA ALA A 221 -30.26 15.73 20.22
C ALA A 221 -30.71 17.13 19.73
N ALA A 222 -31.55 17.15 18.70
CA ALA A 222 -32.26 18.38 18.33
C ALA A 222 -33.16 18.84 19.48
N GLY A 223 -33.15 20.13 19.75
CA GLY A 223 -33.84 20.75 20.90
C GLY A 223 -32.97 20.92 22.14
N ASP A 224 -31.82 20.27 22.22
CA ASP A 224 -30.94 20.42 23.37
C ASP A 224 -30.29 21.80 23.41
N PRO A 225 -30.12 22.39 24.63
CA PRO A 225 -29.30 23.59 24.83
C PRO A 225 -27.83 23.21 24.64
N VAL A 226 -27.09 24.00 23.86
CA VAL A 226 -25.69 23.76 23.53
C VAL A 226 -24.88 25.05 23.74
N ARG A 227 -23.59 24.85 24.13
CA ARG A 227 -22.62 25.90 24.20
C ARG A 227 -21.84 25.95 22.89
N LEU A 228 -21.88 27.05 22.21
CA LEU A 228 -21.15 27.34 21.00
C LEU A 228 -19.88 28.11 21.32
N THR A 229 -18.74 27.67 20.80
CA THR A 229 -17.44 28.35 20.88
C THR A 229 -16.98 28.72 19.49
N VAL A 230 -16.82 29.98 19.20
CA VAL A 230 -16.24 30.50 17.95
C VAL A 230 -14.76 30.77 18.20
N LYS A 231 -13.87 30.11 17.49
CA LYS A 231 -12.42 30.31 17.58
C LYS A 231 -11.91 30.98 16.31
N GLY A 232 -11.21 32.07 16.45
CA GLY A 232 -10.51 32.77 15.38
C GLY A 232 -9.03 32.99 15.73
N ARG A 233 -8.29 33.66 14.86
CA ARG A 233 -6.89 34.02 15.10
C ARG A 233 -6.77 34.98 16.28
N GLY A 234 -6.40 34.47 17.47
CA GLY A 234 -6.15 35.27 18.66
C GLY A 234 -7.39 35.62 19.50
N PHE A 235 -8.56 35.05 19.20
CA PHE A 235 -9.76 35.24 20.01
C PHE A 235 -10.61 33.97 20.10
N SER A 236 -11.37 33.87 21.18
CA SER A 236 -12.38 32.83 21.37
C SER A 236 -13.61 33.48 22.02
N VAL A 237 -14.79 33.27 21.43
CA VAL A 237 -16.06 33.77 21.93
C VAL A 237 -17.00 32.61 22.18
N ALA A 238 -17.58 32.58 23.38
CA ALA A 238 -18.61 31.61 23.73
C ALA A 238 -20.00 32.23 23.70
N SER A 239 -20.97 31.47 23.22
CA SER A 239 -22.39 31.80 23.21
C SER A 239 -23.21 30.57 23.54
N GLU A 240 -24.47 30.75 23.91
CA GLU A 240 -25.43 29.67 24.10
C GLU A 240 -26.47 29.68 22.97
N GLY A 241 -27.06 28.55 22.71
CA GLY A 241 -28.08 28.39 21.69
C GLY A 241 -28.78 27.04 21.80
N THR A 242 -29.79 26.87 20.96
CA THR A 242 -30.56 25.63 20.87
C THR A 242 -30.21 24.86 19.61
N ALA A 243 -29.91 23.56 19.73
CA ALA A 243 -29.65 22.73 18.59
C ALA A 243 -30.92 22.54 17.76
N LEU A 244 -30.88 22.83 16.47
CA LEU A 244 -31.98 22.56 15.53
C LEU A 244 -31.85 21.14 14.89
N THR A 245 -30.67 20.63 14.85
CA THR A 245 -30.38 19.27 14.38
C THR A 245 -29.58 18.51 15.43
N ALA A 246 -29.59 17.17 15.37
CA ALA A 246 -28.72 16.37 16.22
C ALA A 246 -27.25 16.72 15.99
N GLY A 247 -26.45 16.65 17.05
CA GLY A 247 -25.00 16.84 17.01
C GLY A 247 -24.29 15.49 16.80
N ASP A 248 -24.23 15.03 15.58
CA ASP A 248 -23.49 13.84 15.21
C ASP A 248 -22.02 14.22 14.89
N GLU A 249 -21.06 13.43 15.37
CA GLU A 249 -19.64 13.65 15.18
C GLU A 249 -19.25 13.73 13.69
N GLY A 250 -18.43 14.73 13.33
CA GLY A 250 -18.03 14.98 11.95
C GLY A 250 -19.11 15.57 11.05
N GLN A 251 -20.28 15.89 11.60
CA GLN A 251 -21.35 16.56 10.87
C GLN A 251 -21.64 17.93 11.46
N CYS A 252 -21.92 18.89 10.59
CA CYS A 252 -22.27 20.21 11.06
C CYS A 252 -23.67 20.23 11.68
N ALA A 253 -23.78 20.60 12.96
CA ALA A 253 -25.05 20.82 13.64
C ALA A 253 -25.53 22.29 13.47
N LYS A 254 -26.80 22.44 13.13
CA LYS A 254 -27.45 23.78 13.06
C LYS A 254 -27.87 24.20 14.45
N ILE A 255 -27.40 25.37 14.87
CA ILE A 255 -27.67 25.95 16.19
C ILE A 255 -28.38 27.29 16.02
N ARG A 256 -29.48 27.50 16.74
CA ARG A 256 -30.16 28.78 16.83
C ARG A 256 -29.63 29.51 18.06
N LEU A 257 -29.03 30.68 17.87
CA LEU A 257 -28.59 31.57 18.93
C LEU A 257 -29.77 32.35 19.51
N ASP A 258 -29.63 32.91 20.72
CA ASP A 258 -30.67 33.73 21.39
C ASP A 258 -31.14 34.90 20.55
N GLY A 259 -30.28 35.44 19.68
CA GLY A 259 -30.64 36.48 18.71
C GLY A 259 -31.40 35.98 17.47
N GLY A 260 -31.84 34.72 17.42
CA GLY A 260 -32.60 34.08 16.34
C GLY A 260 -31.78 33.68 15.11
N ARG A 261 -30.49 34.05 15.03
CA ARG A 261 -29.61 33.63 13.94
C ARG A 261 -29.30 32.14 14.03
N VAL A 262 -29.26 31.49 12.87
CA VAL A 262 -28.87 30.08 12.75
C VAL A 262 -27.45 30.01 12.24
N VAL A 263 -26.60 29.30 12.94
CA VAL A 263 -25.21 29.02 12.60
C VAL A 263 -24.98 27.53 12.48
N CYS A 264 -23.95 27.13 11.74
CA CYS A 264 -23.53 25.73 11.58
C CYS A 264 -22.18 25.57 12.28
N GLY A 265 -22.08 24.62 13.20
CA GLY A 265 -20.87 24.34 13.94
C GLY A 265 -20.63 22.83 14.12
N GLU A 266 -19.39 22.45 14.35
CA GLU A 266 -18.99 21.06 14.55
C GLU A 266 -19.21 20.63 16.00
N PRO A 267 -19.95 19.54 16.27
CA PRO A 267 -20.07 18.97 17.60
C PRO A 267 -18.75 18.38 18.09
N VAL A 268 -18.19 18.89 19.17
CA VAL A 268 -16.90 18.46 19.74
C VAL A 268 -17.04 17.76 21.10
N GLY A 269 -18.25 17.72 21.66
CA GLY A 269 -18.50 17.10 22.96
C GLY A 269 -19.96 17.16 23.36
N ALA A 270 -20.27 16.65 24.57
CA ALA A 270 -21.60 16.69 25.12
C ALA A 270 -22.10 18.15 25.21
N ARG A 271 -23.08 18.51 24.35
CA ARG A 271 -23.67 19.87 24.27
C ARG A 271 -22.64 20.95 23.95
N GLN A 272 -21.53 20.59 23.27
CA GLN A 272 -20.50 21.55 22.88
C GLN A 272 -20.37 21.55 21.37
N VAL A 273 -20.31 22.76 20.81
CA VAL A 273 -20.20 23.01 19.37
C VAL A 273 -19.10 24.02 19.14
N GLU A 274 -18.29 23.83 18.12
CA GLU A 274 -17.19 24.70 17.78
C GLU A 274 -17.32 25.20 16.32
N ILE A 275 -16.98 26.48 16.12
CA ILE A 275 -16.83 27.09 14.79
C ILE A 275 -15.41 27.62 14.68
N LEU A 276 -14.69 27.20 13.67
CA LEU A 276 -13.36 27.71 13.30
C LEU A 276 -13.52 28.74 12.19
N LEU A 277 -12.94 29.96 12.38
CA LEU A 277 -12.94 31.08 11.42
C LEU A 277 -11.56 31.30 10.80
#